data_6f7735ec76e0108e3e681a35438dace5
#
_entry.id   6f7735ec76e0108e3e681a35438dace5
#
_cell.length_a   1.000
_cell.length_b   1.000
_cell.length_c   1.000
_cell.angle_alpha   90.00
_cell.angle_beta   90.00
_cell.angle_gamma   90.00
#
_symmetry.space_group_name_H-M   'P 1'
#
loop_
_entity.id
_entity.type
_entity.pdbx_description
1 polymer ?
#
loop_
_entity_poly.entity_id
_entity_poly.type
_entity_poly.pdbx_seq_one_letter_code
_entity_poly.pdbx_strand_id
1 'polypeptide(L)'
;MEMKQRLVNTPVMKKDAMALVTGQPVYTEDLAPKDCLIVKVLRSPHAHALIEEINTAAALKVPDITGIYTYEDVPEKRFTMAGQTYPEPSPYDRLILDQRVRFVGDAVAIVAGETEKAVDRAMRLIKVKYQVCEPV
;
A
#
# COMPACT_ATOMS: atom_id res chain seq x y z
N MET A 1 46.98 24.23 6.33
CA MET A 1 46.75 23.29 5.23
C MET A 1 45.27 23.37 4.88
N GLU A 2 44.91 24.16 3.85
CA GLU A 2 43.49 24.30 3.45
C GLU A 2 43.01 22.99 2.85
N MET A 3 42.01 22.40 3.47
CA MET A 3 41.31 21.22 2.92
C MET A 3 40.52 21.67 1.67
N LYS A 4 41.08 21.43 0.47
CA LYS A 4 40.40 21.68 -0.79
C LYS A 4 39.16 20.78 -0.85
N GLN A 5 37.96 21.37 -0.68
CA GLN A 5 36.71 20.63 -0.79
C GLN A 5 36.57 20.12 -2.25
N ARG A 6 36.41 18.79 -2.39
CA ARG A 6 36.37 18.15 -3.72
C ARG A 6 35.04 18.27 -4.46
N LEU A 7 33.97 18.66 -3.77
CA LEU A 7 32.59 18.65 -4.31
C LEU A 7 31.93 20.04 -4.31
N VAL A 8 32.25 20.88 -3.31
CA VAL A 8 31.65 22.23 -3.24
C VAL A 8 32.20 23.11 -4.33
N ASN A 9 31.36 23.82 -5.08
CA ASN A 9 31.67 24.68 -6.22
C ASN A 9 32.37 23.94 -7.39
N THR A 10 32.15 22.62 -7.54
CA THR A 10 32.60 21.88 -8.72
C THR A 10 31.42 21.29 -9.47
N PRO A 11 31.43 21.27 -10.81
CA PRO A 11 30.40 20.63 -11.59
C PRO A 11 30.51 19.12 -11.40
N VAL A 12 29.48 18.51 -10.77
CA VAL A 12 29.41 17.07 -10.56
C VAL A 12 28.30 16.50 -11.46
N MET A 13 28.64 15.51 -12.24
CA MET A 13 27.67 14.84 -13.11
C MET A 13 26.68 14.03 -12.25
N LYS A 14 25.40 14.12 -12.58
CA LYS A 14 24.34 13.28 -11.98
C LYS A 14 24.64 11.79 -12.27
N LYS A 15 24.50 10.91 -11.27
CA LYS A 15 24.89 9.49 -11.37
C LYS A 15 24.21 8.74 -12.52
N ASP A 16 22.95 9.05 -12.78
CA ASP A 16 22.10 8.42 -13.80
C ASP A 16 22.01 9.24 -15.10
N ALA A 17 22.75 10.35 -15.23
CA ALA A 17 22.66 11.23 -16.38
C ALA A 17 22.92 10.51 -17.71
N MET A 18 23.91 9.65 -17.76
CA MET A 18 24.26 8.90 -18.97
C MET A 18 23.15 7.91 -19.35
N ALA A 19 22.60 7.19 -18.38
CA ALA A 19 21.50 6.26 -18.62
C ALA A 19 20.25 6.98 -19.15
N LEU A 20 19.91 8.14 -18.56
CA LEU A 20 18.78 8.96 -18.99
C LEU A 20 18.95 9.47 -20.43
N VAL A 21 20.15 9.99 -20.78
CA VAL A 21 20.42 10.54 -22.11
C VAL A 21 20.47 9.46 -23.20
N THR A 22 20.91 8.24 -22.83
CA THR A 22 20.98 7.10 -23.76
C THR A 22 19.71 6.27 -23.82
N GLY A 23 18.65 6.66 -23.09
CA GLY A 23 17.38 5.94 -23.06
C GLY A 23 17.45 4.58 -22.34
N GLN A 24 18.37 4.41 -21.39
CA GLN A 24 18.59 3.18 -20.62
C GLN A 24 18.44 3.40 -19.10
N PRO A 25 17.51 4.25 -18.61
CA PRO A 25 17.28 4.33 -17.19
C PRO A 25 16.63 3.05 -16.70
N VAL A 26 16.96 2.64 -15.47
CA VAL A 26 16.37 1.47 -14.79
C VAL A 26 15.56 1.99 -13.62
N TYR A 27 14.28 1.68 -13.62
CA TYR A 27 13.33 2.04 -12.57
C TYR A 27 12.99 0.83 -11.69
N THR A 28 12.30 1.06 -10.59
CA THR A 28 11.95 0.00 -9.63
C THR A 28 11.16 -1.14 -10.29
N GLU A 29 10.24 -0.83 -11.19
CA GLU A 29 9.44 -1.83 -11.91
C GLU A 29 10.27 -2.70 -12.85
N ASP A 30 11.33 -2.14 -13.46
CA ASP A 30 12.24 -2.89 -14.34
C ASP A 30 13.05 -3.92 -13.55
N LEU A 31 13.21 -3.72 -12.24
CA LEU A 31 13.94 -4.61 -11.33
C LEU A 31 13.02 -5.61 -10.61
N ALA A 32 11.71 -5.50 -10.77
CA ALA A 32 10.78 -6.42 -10.14
C ALA A 32 10.97 -7.84 -10.65
N PRO A 33 11.07 -8.86 -9.76
CA PRO A 33 11.11 -10.25 -10.17
C PRO A 33 9.87 -10.61 -10.98
N LYS A 34 10.03 -11.41 -12.04
CA LYS A 34 8.94 -11.79 -12.93
C LYS A 34 7.90 -12.70 -12.30
N ASP A 35 8.27 -13.34 -11.20
CA ASP A 35 7.48 -14.31 -10.42
C ASP A 35 6.97 -13.74 -9.09
N CYS A 36 7.02 -12.42 -8.90
CA CYS A 36 6.45 -11.81 -7.70
C CYS A 36 4.92 -11.76 -7.78
N LEU A 37 4.28 -11.89 -6.62
CA LEU A 37 2.83 -11.73 -6.50
C LEU A 37 2.43 -10.27 -6.70
N ILE A 38 1.29 -10.07 -7.35
CA ILE A 38 0.62 -8.79 -7.44
C ILE A 38 -0.27 -8.61 -6.21
N VAL A 39 -0.07 -7.52 -5.49
CA VAL A 39 -0.84 -7.21 -4.29
C VAL A 39 -1.59 -5.90 -4.49
N LYS A 40 -2.91 -5.92 -4.29
CA LYS A 40 -3.76 -4.72 -4.32
C LYS A 40 -4.57 -4.60 -3.04
N VAL A 41 -4.92 -3.37 -2.69
CA VAL A 41 -5.70 -3.04 -1.50
C VAL A 41 -7.11 -2.63 -1.92
N LEU A 42 -8.12 -3.34 -1.41
CA LEU A 42 -9.51 -2.91 -1.50
C LEU A 42 -9.72 -1.74 -0.52
N ARG A 43 -10.27 -0.65 -1.03
CA ARG A 43 -10.43 0.59 -0.29
C ARG A 43 -11.89 0.92 -0.05
N SER A 44 -12.19 1.55 1.08
CA SER A 44 -13.52 1.98 1.45
C SER A 44 -14.00 3.18 0.62
N PRO A 45 -15.27 3.17 0.17
CA PRO A 45 -15.92 4.34 -0.42
C PRO A 45 -16.48 5.30 0.64
N HIS A 46 -16.51 4.91 1.91
CA HIS A 46 -17.14 5.68 3.00
C HIS A 46 -16.10 6.46 3.80
N ALA A 47 -16.49 7.65 4.26
CA ALA A 47 -15.66 8.51 5.09
C ALA A 47 -15.59 8.01 6.55
N HIS A 48 -16.70 7.47 7.07
CA HIS A 48 -16.76 6.89 8.41
C HIS A 48 -17.77 5.73 8.41
N ALA A 49 -17.31 4.53 8.75
CA ALA A 49 -18.15 3.36 8.82
C ALA A 49 -17.54 2.28 9.72
N LEU A 50 -18.39 1.35 10.16
CA LEU A 50 -17.97 0.07 10.71
C LEU A 50 -18.22 -1.02 9.67
N ILE A 51 -17.26 -1.91 9.51
CA ILE A 51 -17.40 -3.09 8.67
C ILE A 51 -18.15 -4.15 9.50
N GLU A 52 -19.35 -4.49 9.06
CA GLU A 52 -20.16 -5.55 9.70
C GLU A 52 -19.77 -6.93 9.17
N GLU A 53 -19.48 -7.04 7.88
CA GLU A 53 -19.15 -8.29 7.21
C GLU A 53 -18.30 -8.06 5.98
N ILE A 54 -17.30 -8.93 5.74
CA ILE A 54 -16.56 -9.01 4.48
C ILE A 54 -16.72 -10.43 3.93
N ASN A 55 -17.41 -10.55 2.80
CA ASN A 55 -17.58 -11.84 2.13
C ASN A 55 -16.57 -11.98 1.00
N THR A 56 -15.58 -12.83 1.21
CA THR A 56 -14.48 -13.13 0.27
C THR A 56 -14.67 -14.46 -0.49
N ALA A 57 -15.71 -15.24 -0.17
CA ALA A 57 -15.87 -16.61 -0.64
C ALA A 57 -15.91 -16.75 -2.18
N ALA A 58 -16.51 -15.81 -2.89
CA ALA A 58 -16.53 -15.79 -4.34
C ALA A 58 -15.19 -15.33 -4.94
N ALA A 59 -14.50 -14.41 -4.29
CA ALA A 59 -13.21 -13.89 -4.71
C ALA A 59 -12.09 -14.92 -4.57
N LEU A 60 -12.10 -15.72 -3.51
CA LEU A 60 -11.14 -16.82 -3.28
C LEU A 60 -11.22 -17.94 -4.32
N LYS A 61 -12.35 -18.05 -5.04
CA LYS A 61 -12.52 -19.04 -6.12
C LYS A 61 -11.97 -18.57 -7.47
N VAL A 62 -11.49 -17.35 -7.57
CA VAL A 62 -10.87 -16.84 -8.81
C VAL A 62 -9.52 -17.54 -8.98
N PRO A 63 -9.25 -18.16 -10.16
CA PRO A 63 -7.94 -18.74 -10.44
C PRO A 63 -6.83 -17.71 -10.26
N ASP A 64 -5.64 -18.16 -9.87
CA ASP A 64 -4.43 -17.37 -9.66
C ASP A 64 -4.50 -16.39 -8.44
N ILE A 65 -5.49 -16.56 -7.56
CA ILE A 65 -5.53 -15.87 -6.26
C ILE A 65 -4.82 -16.72 -5.21
N THR A 66 -3.80 -16.10 -4.59
CA THR A 66 -3.00 -16.73 -3.54
C THR A 66 -3.62 -16.50 -2.15
N GLY A 67 -4.20 -15.33 -1.91
CA GLY A 67 -4.83 -15.03 -0.64
C GLY A 67 -5.59 -13.71 -0.63
N ILE A 68 -6.54 -13.62 0.29
CA ILE A 68 -7.30 -12.41 0.61
C ILE A 68 -7.26 -12.26 2.12
N TYR A 69 -6.82 -11.11 2.60
CA TYR A 69 -6.62 -10.81 4.01
C TYR A 69 -7.51 -9.65 4.43
N THR A 70 -8.18 -9.81 5.55
CA THR A 70 -9.10 -8.84 6.16
C THR A 70 -8.60 -8.41 7.54
N TYR A 71 -9.34 -7.58 8.25
CA TYR A 71 -8.99 -7.21 9.63
C TYR A 71 -8.94 -8.41 10.59
N GLU A 72 -9.58 -9.53 10.26
CA GLU A 72 -9.56 -10.77 11.05
C GLU A 72 -8.24 -11.56 10.90
N ASP A 73 -7.52 -11.34 9.79
CA ASP A 73 -6.32 -12.09 9.44
C ASP A 73 -5.01 -11.41 9.86
N VAL A 74 -5.08 -10.15 10.29
CA VAL A 74 -3.90 -9.34 10.62
C VAL A 74 -3.72 -9.17 12.12
N PRO A 75 -2.46 -8.99 12.61
CA PRO A 75 -2.23 -8.78 14.02
C PRO A 75 -2.79 -7.44 14.51
N GLU A 76 -3.37 -7.43 15.70
CA GLU A 76 -3.88 -6.22 16.38
C GLU A 76 -2.76 -5.34 16.96
N LYS A 77 -1.66 -5.19 16.23
CA LYS A 77 -0.54 -4.36 16.64
C LYS A 77 -0.70 -2.95 16.10
N ARG A 78 -0.87 -1.99 17.02
CA ARG A 78 -1.01 -0.58 16.65
C ARG A 78 0.32 0.03 16.25
N PHE A 79 0.28 0.94 15.28
CA PHE A 79 1.41 1.71 14.80
C PHE A 79 0.98 3.15 14.48
N THR A 80 1.94 4.02 14.21
CA THR A 80 1.70 5.40 13.79
C THR A 80 1.95 5.55 12.29
N MET A 81 1.11 6.32 11.62
CA MET A 81 1.26 6.69 10.21
C MET A 81 2.04 7.99 10.02
N ALA A 82 2.10 8.82 11.03
CA ALA A 82 2.80 10.09 10.95
C ALA A 82 4.32 9.92 11.06
N GLY A 83 5.06 10.79 10.40
CA GLY A 83 6.51 10.89 10.60
C GLY A 83 6.79 11.25 12.05
N GLN A 84 7.71 10.54 12.66
CA GLN A 84 8.05 10.77 14.04
C GLN A 84 9.00 11.89 14.14
N THR A 85 8.50 13.05 14.48
CA THR A 85 9.32 14.22 14.73
C THR A 85 9.24 14.57 16.21
N TYR A 86 10.40 14.69 16.83
CA TYR A 86 10.50 15.31 18.13
C TYR A 86 10.21 16.82 17.97
N PRO A 87 9.43 17.48 18.85
CA PRO A 87 8.87 16.98 20.10
C PRO A 87 7.44 16.42 20.02
N GLU A 88 6.84 16.31 18.84
CA GLU A 88 5.45 15.91 18.71
C GLU A 88 5.31 14.38 18.56
N PRO A 89 4.85 13.68 19.61
CA PRO A 89 4.61 12.26 19.52
C PRO A 89 3.39 12.00 18.63
N SER A 90 3.57 11.13 17.63
CA SER A 90 2.46 10.67 16.81
C SER A 90 1.67 9.57 17.53
N PRO A 91 0.33 9.59 17.49
CA PRO A 91 -0.47 8.58 18.15
C PRO A 91 -0.30 7.19 17.51
N TYR A 92 -0.26 6.16 18.35
CA TYR A 92 -0.30 4.76 17.93
C TYR A 92 -1.75 4.29 17.84
N ASP A 93 -2.47 4.75 16.83
CA ASP A 93 -3.92 4.58 16.68
C ASP A 93 -4.33 3.77 15.45
N ARG A 94 -3.37 3.34 14.62
CA ARG A 94 -3.63 2.62 13.38
C ARG A 94 -3.34 1.13 13.51
N LEU A 95 -4.18 0.33 12.85
CA LEU A 95 -3.96 -1.08 12.55
C LEU A 95 -3.63 -1.24 11.05
N ILE A 96 -3.04 -2.36 10.67
CA ILE A 96 -2.76 -2.68 9.24
C ILE A 96 -4.07 -2.70 8.45
N LEU A 97 -5.07 -3.42 8.96
CA LEU A 97 -6.47 -3.37 8.54
C LEU A 97 -7.31 -3.21 9.80
N ASP A 98 -8.34 -2.39 9.73
CA ASP A 98 -9.21 -2.10 10.85
C ASP A 98 -10.67 -2.36 10.46
N GLN A 99 -11.46 -2.82 11.41
CA GLN A 99 -12.91 -2.92 11.24
C GLN A 99 -13.55 -1.53 11.10
N ARG A 100 -12.93 -0.49 11.67
CA ARG A 100 -13.39 0.90 11.60
C ARG A 100 -12.72 1.64 10.45
N VAL A 101 -13.53 2.07 9.51
CA VAL A 101 -13.13 2.98 8.42
C VAL A 101 -13.20 4.42 8.92
N ARG A 102 -12.13 5.20 8.68
CA ARG A 102 -11.97 6.57 9.19
C ARG A 102 -11.91 7.63 8.09
N PHE A 103 -11.70 7.25 6.83
CA PHE A 103 -11.67 8.16 5.69
C PHE A 103 -11.97 7.41 4.39
N VAL A 104 -12.38 8.16 3.36
CA VAL A 104 -12.56 7.59 2.01
C VAL A 104 -11.20 7.10 1.49
N GLY A 105 -11.13 5.83 1.09
CA GLY A 105 -9.89 5.20 0.66
C GLY A 105 -9.15 4.45 1.76
N ASP A 106 -9.69 4.35 2.98
CA ASP A 106 -9.13 3.53 4.04
C ASP A 106 -9.06 2.05 3.62
N ALA A 107 -8.03 1.33 4.06
CA ALA A 107 -7.79 -0.05 3.67
C ALA A 107 -8.81 -1.00 4.31
N VAL A 108 -9.43 -1.85 3.50
CA VAL A 108 -10.47 -2.80 3.92
C VAL A 108 -10.00 -4.25 3.82
N ALA A 109 -9.35 -4.60 2.72
CA ALA A 109 -8.80 -5.93 2.49
C ALA A 109 -7.57 -5.85 1.58
N ILE A 110 -6.69 -6.83 1.70
CA ILE A 110 -5.51 -7.02 0.86
C ILE A 110 -5.75 -8.25 0.01
N VAL A 111 -5.58 -8.14 -1.30
CA VAL A 111 -5.73 -9.24 -2.27
C VAL A 111 -4.39 -9.50 -2.92
N ALA A 112 -3.93 -10.75 -2.84
CA ALA A 112 -2.68 -11.22 -3.45
C ALA A 112 -2.96 -12.30 -4.50
N GLY A 113 -2.32 -12.20 -5.65
CA GLY A 113 -2.46 -13.17 -6.73
C GLY A 113 -1.31 -13.10 -7.72
N GLU A 114 -1.27 -14.05 -8.65
CA GLU A 114 -0.19 -14.20 -9.63
C GLU A 114 -0.31 -13.21 -10.79
N THR A 115 -1.54 -12.76 -11.10
CA THR A 115 -1.79 -11.84 -12.21
C THR A 115 -2.65 -10.66 -11.78
N GLU A 116 -2.37 -9.49 -12.35
CA GLU A 116 -3.16 -8.28 -12.08
C GLU A 116 -4.64 -8.46 -12.45
N LYS A 117 -4.91 -9.15 -13.56
CA LYS A 117 -6.27 -9.43 -14.02
C LYS A 117 -7.05 -10.31 -13.02
N ALA A 118 -6.40 -11.30 -12.40
CA ALA A 118 -7.01 -12.15 -11.38
C ALA A 118 -7.33 -11.33 -10.13
N VAL A 119 -6.37 -10.52 -9.66
CA VAL A 119 -6.53 -9.66 -8.49
C VAL A 119 -7.67 -8.65 -8.70
N ASP A 120 -7.73 -7.97 -9.84
CA ASP A 120 -8.82 -7.03 -10.16
C ASP A 120 -10.19 -7.71 -10.22
N ARG A 121 -10.25 -8.93 -10.78
CA ARG A 121 -11.48 -9.73 -10.79
C ARG A 121 -11.91 -10.12 -9.39
N ALA A 122 -10.98 -10.58 -8.56
CA ALA A 122 -11.26 -10.94 -7.18
C ALA A 122 -11.77 -9.74 -6.37
N MET A 123 -11.11 -8.58 -6.49
CA MET A 123 -11.53 -7.35 -5.80
C MET A 123 -12.98 -6.97 -6.10
N ARG A 124 -13.45 -7.15 -7.35
CA ARG A 124 -14.85 -6.86 -7.73
C ARG A 124 -15.87 -7.84 -7.16
N LEU A 125 -15.42 -9.03 -6.73
CA LEU A 125 -16.27 -10.08 -6.16
C LEU A 125 -16.34 -10.02 -4.64
N ILE A 126 -15.47 -9.28 -3.98
CA ILE A 126 -15.53 -9.04 -2.54
C ILE A 126 -16.76 -8.16 -2.25
N LYS A 127 -17.59 -8.64 -1.33
CA LYS A 127 -18.75 -7.88 -0.84
C LYS A 127 -18.50 -7.43 0.58
N VAL A 128 -18.62 -6.15 0.82
CA VAL A 128 -18.45 -5.56 2.15
C VAL A 128 -19.76 -4.92 2.58
N LYS A 129 -20.23 -5.29 3.77
CA LYS A 129 -21.38 -4.68 4.40
C LYS A 129 -20.89 -3.65 5.41
N TYR A 130 -21.32 -2.41 5.25
CA TYR A 130 -20.94 -1.30 6.10
C TYR A 130 -22.13 -0.79 6.90
N GLN A 131 -21.90 -0.52 8.17
CA GLN A 131 -22.73 0.39 8.96
C GLN A 131 -22.13 1.78 8.82
N VAL A 132 -22.75 2.60 7.97
CA VAL A 132 -22.25 3.96 7.73
C VAL A 132 -22.54 4.82 8.94
N CYS A 133 -21.51 5.54 9.42
CA CYS A 133 -21.58 6.46 10.54
C CYS A 133 -21.55 7.91 10.02
N GLU A 134 -22.00 8.82 10.85
CA GLU A 134 -21.85 10.25 10.55
C GLU A 134 -20.37 10.61 10.52
N PRO A 135 -19.88 11.26 9.46
CA PRO A 135 -18.50 11.73 9.40
C PRO A 135 -18.28 12.87 10.38
N VAL A 136 -17.09 12.91 10.96
CA VAL A 136 -16.66 13.96 11.93
C VAL A 136 -15.97 15.08 11.18
#